data_fac3687d22f07fdc6b835a1a73c340a8
#
_entry.id   fac3687d22f07fdc6b835a1a73c340a8
#
_cell.length_a   1.000
_cell.length_b   1.000
_cell.length_c   1.000
_cell.angle_alpha   90.00
_cell.angle_beta   90.00
_cell.angle_gamma   90.00
#
_symmetry.space_group_name_H-M   'P 1'
#
loop_
_entity.id
_entity.type
_entity.pdbx_description
1 polymer ?
#
loop_
_entity_poly.entity_id
_entity_poly.type
_entity_poly.pdbx_seq_one_letter_code
_entity_poly.pdbx_strand_id
1 'polypeptide(L)'
;IIAVDISTDLKKVKELLIETGLSKIPVYSDTIDEIIGYVHSFDFLKKPVDLKKIIISVEFVPEPMLVNDILEKLSRQRKSIAVVIDEYGGTSGIITVEDIIEELIGEIEDEHDNNDHFEKKISNNVYEFSARLEIEYLNKSHNLYLPEGETYDTLGGLIVFNEEQIPNIDDEIQIDK
;
A
#
# COMPACT_ATOMS: atom_id res chain seq x y z
N ILE A 1 -10.89 3.02 -7.26
CA ILE A 1 -11.30 3.77 -6.05
C ILE A 1 -12.53 3.09 -5.47
N ILE A 2 -12.53 2.77 -4.15
CA ILE A 2 -13.72 2.35 -3.42
C ILE A 2 -14.39 3.60 -2.87
N ALA A 3 -15.58 3.93 -3.35
CA ALA A 3 -16.32 5.12 -2.97
C ALA A 3 -17.81 4.79 -2.82
N VAL A 4 -18.58 5.66 -2.16
CA VAL A 4 -20.02 5.48 -1.97
C VAL A 4 -20.79 6.72 -2.41
N ASP A 5 -22.00 6.51 -2.92
CA ASP A 5 -22.92 7.59 -3.22
C ASP A 5 -23.47 8.23 -1.94
N ILE A 6 -23.72 9.55 -1.96
CA ILE A 6 -24.22 10.33 -0.81
C ILE A 6 -25.57 9.82 -0.27
N SER A 7 -26.36 9.11 -1.10
CA SER A 7 -27.62 8.49 -0.72
C SER A 7 -27.48 7.11 -0.09
N THR A 8 -26.25 6.57 -0.02
CA THR A 8 -26.01 5.24 0.53
C THR A 8 -26.36 5.19 2.03
N ASP A 9 -27.03 4.12 2.43
CA ASP A 9 -27.40 3.89 3.82
C ASP A 9 -26.16 3.74 4.71
N LEU A 10 -26.18 4.39 5.88
CA LEU A 10 -25.08 4.35 6.86
C LEU A 10 -24.63 2.93 7.24
N LYS A 11 -25.58 1.99 7.27
CA LYS A 11 -25.29 0.60 7.63
C LYS A 11 -24.40 -0.05 6.55
N LYS A 12 -24.71 0.19 5.27
CA LYS A 12 -23.91 -0.31 4.15
C LYS A 12 -22.51 0.31 4.12
N VAL A 13 -22.41 1.61 4.40
CA VAL A 13 -21.08 2.27 4.48
C VAL A 13 -20.25 1.69 5.60
N LYS A 14 -20.87 1.42 6.76
CA LYS A 14 -20.19 0.78 7.89
C LYS A 14 -19.73 -0.66 7.57
N GLU A 15 -20.58 -1.43 6.90
CA GLU A 15 -20.25 -2.79 6.45
C GLU A 15 -19.05 -2.74 5.49
N LEU A 16 -19.07 -1.83 4.52
CA LEU A 16 -17.97 -1.64 3.57
C LEU A 16 -16.64 -1.26 4.25
N LEU A 17 -16.69 -0.37 5.25
CA LEU A 17 -15.49 -0.02 6.06
C LEU A 17 -14.90 -1.26 6.78
N ILE A 18 -15.77 -2.12 7.30
CA ILE A 18 -15.35 -3.34 8.01
C ILE A 18 -14.78 -4.37 7.03
N GLU A 19 -15.45 -4.59 5.90
CA GLU A 19 -15.05 -5.57 4.88
C GLU A 19 -13.74 -5.21 4.21
N THR A 20 -13.53 -3.90 3.94
CA THR A 20 -12.34 -3.42 3.21
C THR A 20 -11.17 -3.08 4.12
N GLY A 21 -11.39 -2.90 5.43
CA GLY A 21 -10.38 -2.42 6.38
C GLY A 21 -9.98 -0.96 6.18
N LEU A 22 -10.60 -0.25 5.24
CA LEU A 22 -10.27 1.14 4.94
C LEU A 22 -10.71 2.06 6.09
N SER A 23 -9.87 3.01 6.44
CA SER A 23 -10.21 4.05 7.44
C SER A 23 -10.97 5.23 6.84
N LYS A 24 -10.88 5.44 5.52
CA LYS A 24 -11.51 6.56 4.81
C LYS A 24 -12.16 6.04 3.54
N ILE A 25 -13.39 6.44 3.26
CA ILE A 25 -14.11 6.13 2.01
C ILE A 25 -14.60 7.43 1.40
N PRO A 26 -14.21 7.75 0.15
CA PRO A 26 -14.75 8.88 -0.60
C PRO A 26 -16.27 8.78 -0.78
N VAL A 27 -16.92 9.94 -0.76
CA VAL A 27 -18.36 10.10 -1.00
C VAL A 27 -18.54 10.96 -2.24
N TYR A 28 -19.33 10.49 -3.18
CA TYR A 28 -19.64 11.21 -4.40
C TYR A 28 -21.13 11.56 -4.51
N SER A 29 -21.48 12.50 -5.40
CA SER A 29 -22.83 12.83 -5.80
C SER A 29 -22.98 12.47 -7.27
N ASP A 30 -24.00 11.73 -7.62
CA ASP A 30 -24.35 11.26 -8.97
C ASP A 30 -23.30 10.35 -9.61
N THR A 31 -22.07 10.82 -9.82
CA THR A 31 -20.98 10.05 -10.45
C THR A 31 -19.70 10.11 -9.63
N ILE A 32 -18.79 9.15 -9.85
CA ILE A 32 -17.49 9.10 -9.17
C ILE A 32 -16.61 10.33 -9.48
N ASP A 33 -16.91 11.06 -10.55
CA ASP A 33 -16.21 12.30 -10.90
C ASP A 33 -16.61 13.47 -10.01
N GLU A 34 -17.74 13.35 -9.29
CA GLU A 34 -18.25 14.37 -8.38
C GLU A 34 -18.00 13.99 -6.92
N ILE A 35 -16.76 13.80 -6.52
CA ILE A 35 -16.42 13.53 -5.13
C ILE A 35 -16.64 14.81 -4.30
N ILE A 36 -17.51 14.72 -3.28
CA ILE A 36 -17.88 15.83 -2.40
C ILE A 36 -17.14 15.83 -1.06
N GLY A 37 -16.47 14.72 -0.73
CA GLY A 37 -15.75 14.55 0.51
C GLY A 37 -15.45 13.09 0.80
N TYR A 38 -15.18 12.80 2.06
CA TYR A 38 -14.98 11.42 2.52
C TYR A 38 -15.59 11.22 3.91
N VAL A 39 -15.82 9.97 4.30
CA VAL A 39 -16.18 9.60 5.67
C VAL A 39 -15.04 8.86 6.33
N HIS A 40 -14.87 9.03 7.62
CA HIS A 40 -13.84 8.36 8.40
C HIS A 40 -14.48 7.30 9.31
N SER A 41 -13.86 6.13 9.43
CA SER A 41 -14.35 5.01 10.25
C SER A 41 -14.64 5.41 11.71
N PHE A 42 -13.82 6.30 12.30
CA PHE A 42 -14.03 6.81 13.66
C PHE A 42 -15.32 7.59 13.84
N ASP A 43 -15.87 8.22 12.80
CA ASP A 43 -17.12 8.98 12.94
C ASP A 43 -18.32 8.07 13.17
N PHE A 44 -18.24 6.80 12.77
CA PHE A 44 -19.28 5.80 13.05
C PHE A 44 -19.35 5.41 14.52
N LEU A 45 -18.30 5.62 15.32
CA LEU A 45 -18.32 5.41 16.77
C LEU A 45 -19.28 6.38 17.48
N LYS A 46 -19.49 7.58 16.89
CA LYS A 46 -20.42 8.59 17.39
C LYS A 46 -21.88 8.28 17.09
N LYS A 47 -22.18 7.11 16.46
CA LYS A 47 -23.52 6.67 16.06
C LYS A 47 -24.27 7.75 15.24
N PRO A 48 -23.73 8.16 14.09
CA PRO A 48 -24.35 9.19 13.26
C PRO A 48 -25.74 8.74 12.79
N VAL A 49 -26.61 9.71 12.57
CA VAL A 49 -27.98 9.45 12.08
C VAL A 49 -28.13 9.68 10.57
N ASP A 50 -27.14 10.33 9.94
CA ASP A 50 -27.15 10.67 8.52
C ASP A 50 -25.71 10.75 8.00
N LEU A 51 -25.47 10.17 6.82
CA LEU A 51 -24.17 10.19 6.14
C LEU A 51 -23.69 11.62 5.90
N LYS A 52 -24.60 12.50 5.49
CA LYS A 52 -24.31 13.93 5.19
C LYS A 52 -23.70 14.70 6.37
N LYS A 53 -23.98 14.26 7.60
CA LYS A 53 -23.48 14.93 8.82
C LYS A 53 -22.04 14.57 9.18
N ILE A 54 -21.51 13.51 8.60
CA ILE A 54 -20.16 13.00 8.87
C ILE A 54 -19.22 13.10 7.67
N ILE A 55 -19.69 13.71 6.56
CA ILE A 55 -18.83 13.98 5.42
C ILE A 55 -17.83 15.07 5.78
N ILE A 56 -16.56 14.74 5.61
CA ILE A 56 -15.42 15.65 5.76
C ILE A 56 -15.03 16.14 4.37
N SER A 57 -14.84 17.44 4.21
CA SER A 57 -14.44 18.02 2.92
C SER A 57 -13.06 17.56 2.49
N VAL A 58 -12.91 17.23 1.22
CA VAL A 58 -11.64 16.82 0.60
C VAL A 58 -10.96 18.01 -0.09
N GLU A 59 -9.65 17.92 -0.34
CA GLU A 59 -8.92 18.83 -1.23
C GLU A 59 -8.93 18.31 -2.65
N PHE A 60 -8.86 19.23 -3.61
CA PHE A 60 -8.67 18.92 -5.00
C PHE A 60 -7.30 19.42 -5.47
N VAL A 61 -6.61 18.56 -6.20
CA VAL A 61 -5.29 18.84 -6.77
C VAL A 61 -5.26 18.40 -8.23
N PRO A 62 -4.67 19.19 -9.13
CA PRO A 62 -4.53 18.77 -10.53
C PRO A 62 -3.43 17.72 -10.69
N GLU A 63 -3.56 16.83 -11.67
CA GLU A 63 -2.57 15.78 -11.98
C GLU A 63 -1.12 16.27 -12.09
N PRO A 64 -0.81 17.40 -12.76
CA PRO A 64 0.58 17.85 -12.92
C PRO A 64 1.18 18.48 -11.66
N MET A 65 0.46 18.51 -10.53
CA MET A 65 0.97 19.06 -9.27
C MET A 65 2.07 18.18 -8.70
N LEU A 66 3.19 18.78 -8.29
CA LEU A 66 4.27 18.03 -7.68
C LEU A 66 3.87 17.46 -6.33
N VAL A 67 4.32 16.26 -6.03
CA VAL A 67 4.00 15.52 -4.80
C VAL A 67 4.35 16.32 -3.54
N ASN A 68 5.50 17.00 -3.54
CA ASN A 68 5.90 17.87 -2.42
C ASN A 68 4.94 19.04 -2.19
N ASP A 69 4.40 19.63 -3.26
CA ASP A 69 3.43 20.74 -3.16
C ASP A 69 2.09 20.23 -2.63
N ILE A 70 1.70 19.00 -3.01
CA ILE A 70 0.51 18.33 -2.49
C ILE A 70 0.68 18.10 -0.98
N LEU A 71 1.83 17.57 -0.55
CA LEU A 71 2.11 17.31 0.86
C LEU A 71 2.08 18.61 1.68
N GLU A 72 2.71 19.69 1.19
CA GLU A 72 2.67 20.99 1.86
C GLU A 72 1.23 21.52 1.98
N LYS A 73 0.44 21.43 0.90
CA LYS A 73 -0.96 21.85 0.86
C LYS A 73 -1.80 21.10 1.87
N LEU A 74 -1.72 19.75 1.88
CA LEU A 74 -2.46 18.89 2.81
C LEU A 74 -2.06 19.16 4.26
N SER A 75 -0.76 19.26 4.55
CA SER A 75 -0.24 19.53 5.90
C SER A 75 -0.71 20.88 6.42
N ARG A 76 -0.65 21.94 5.61
CA ARG A 76 -1.10 23.27 5.99
C ARG A 76 -2.60 23.33 6.29
N GLN A 77 -3.39 22.53 5.58
CA GLN A 77 -4.84 22.45 5.77
C GLN A 77 -5.26 21.38 6.79
N ARG A 78 -4.31 20.65 7.36
CA ARG A 78 -4.55 19.52 8.28
C ARG A 78 -5.48 18.46 7.67
N LYS A 79 -5.30 18.20 6.40
CA LYS A 79 -5.99 17.14 5.65
C LYS A 79 -5.03 16.03 5.31
N SER A 80 -5.52 14.81 5.17
CA SER A 80 -4.71 13.62 4.90
C SER A 80 -5.06 12.94 3.57
N ILE A 81 -6.01 13.53 2.80
CA ILE A 81 -6.47 12.97 1.53
C ILE A 81 -6.82 14.11 0.56
N ALA A 82 -6.46 13.93 -0.71
CA ALA A 82 -6.88 14.78 -1.81
C ALA A 82 -7.47 13.95 -2.96
N VAL A 83 -8.34 14.56 -3.74
CA VAL A 83 -8.82 14.05 -5.03
C VAL A 83 -7.97 14.66 -6.12
N VAL A 84 -7.41 13.80 -6.98
CA VAL A 84 -6.67 14.23 -8.16
C VAL A 84 -7.65 14.40 -9.31
N ILE A 85 -7.60 15.57 -9.95
CA ILE A 85 -8.51 15.93 -11.06
C ILE A 85 -7.73 16.10 -12.36
N ASP A 86 -8.33 15.63 -13.46
CA ASP A 86 -7.83 15.82 -14.82
C ASP A 86 -8.16 17.21 -15.40
N GLU A 87 -7.75 17.47 -16.64
CA GLU A 87 -7.97 18.74 -17.35
C GLU A 87 -9.45 19.01 -17.66
N TYR A 88 -10.30 17.99 -17.59
CA TYR A 88 -11.74 18.07 -17.86
C TYR A 88 -12.59 18.18 -16.60
N GLY A 89 -11.92 18.13 -15.43
CA GLY A 89 -12.56 18.18 -14.12
C GLY A 89 -13.07 16.82 -13.63
N GLY A 90 -12.70 15.73 -14.30
CA GLY A 90 -12.98 14.37 -13.86
C GLY A 90 -12.04 13.91 -12.73
N THR A 91 -12.44 12.88 -12.00
CA THR A 91 -11.64 12.28 -10.96
C THR A 91 -10.66 11.27 -11.55
N SER A 92 -9.35 11.62 -11.60
CA SER A 92 -8.27 10.71 -12.00
C SER A 92 -7.91 9.74 -10.89
N GLY A 93 -7.99 10.18 -9.63
CA GLY A 93 -7.61 9.35 -8.51
C GLY A 93 -7.78 10.02 -7.15
N ILE A 94 -7.29 9.36 -6.16
CA ILE A 94 -7.09 9.91 -4.81
C ILE A 94 -5.63 9.73 -4.41
N ILE A 95 -5.13 10.65 -3.60
CA ILE A 95 -3.79 10.58 -3.01
C ILE A 95 -3.91 10.89 -1.52
N THR A 96 -3.19 10.14 -0.70
CA THR A 96 -3.13 10.36 0.75
C THR A 96 -1.75 10.87 1.18
N VAL A 97 -1.66 11.44 2.36
CA VAL A 97 -0.36 11.82 2.95
C VAL A 97 0.48 10.57 3.20
N GLU A 98 -0.18 9.48 3.53
CA GLU A 98 0.44 8.16 3.75
C GLU A 98 1.14 7.68 2.46
N ASP A 99 0.46 7.71 1.29
CA ASP A 99 1.03 7.32 0.00
C ASP A 99 2.23 8.22 -0.39
N ILE A 100 2.11 9.52 -0.12
CA ILE A 100 3.19 10.49 -0.40
C ILE A 100 4.42 10.20 0.46
N ILE A 101 4.23 9.92 1.74
CA ILE A 101 5.33 9.61 2.65
C ILE A 101 6.00 8.30 2.26
N GLU A 102 5.22 7.29 1.91
CA GLU A 102 5.72 6.00 1.43
C GLU A 102 6.59 6.16 0.17
N GLU A 103 6.15 6.95 -0.81
CA GLU A 103 6.92 7.23 -2.03
C GLU A 103 8.21 8.02 -1.77
N LEU A 104 8.21 8.94 -0.79
CA LEU A 104 9.36 9.79 -0.48
C LEU A 104 10.40 9.10 0.42
N ILE A 105 9.98 8.20 1.29
CA ILE A 105 10.83 7.55 2.31
C ILE A 105 11.14 6.11 1.92
N GLY A 106 10.37 5.53 1.00
CA GLY A 106 10.30 4.10 0.76
C GLY A 106 9.36 3.42 1.77
N GLU A 107 9.17 2.13 1.66
CA GLU A 107 8.45 1.36 2.68
C GLU A 107 9.07 1.67 4.05
N ILE A 108 8.29 2.28 4.95
CA ILE A 108 8.71 2.45 6.34
C ILE A 108 8.68 1.03 6.92
N GLU A 109 9.83 0.39 7.00
CA GLU A 109 9.95 -0.86 7.74
C GLU A 109 9.49 -0.58 9.18
N ASP A 110 8.31 -1.07 9.53
CA ASP A 110 7.85 -1.07 10.92
C ASP A 110 8.79 -1.97 11.71
N GLU A 111 9.34 -1.48 12.84
CA GLU A 111 10.20 -2.27 13.74
C GLU A 111 9.51 -3.57 14.21
N HIS A 112 8.26 -3.77 13.87
CA HIS A 112 7.45 -4.95 14.15
C HIS A 112 7.23 -5.88 12.94
N ASP A 113 7.64 -5.49 11.70
CA ASP A 113 7.58 -6.36 10.51
C ASP A 113 8.75 -7.36 10.45
N ASN A 114 9.08 -7.94 11.60
CA ASN A 114 10.13 -8.95 11.76
C ASN A 114 9.88 -10.27 10.98
N ASN A 115 8.84 -10.36 10.16
CA ASN A 115 8.55 -11.56 9.39
C ASN A 115 9.00 -11.50 7.92
N ASP A 116 9.31 -10.33 7.37
CA ASP A 116 9.65 -10.20 5.95
C ASP A 116 11.13 -10.48 5.65
N HIS A 117 12.02 -10.30 6.64
CA HIS A 117 13.46 -10.60 6.54
C HIS A 117 13.89 -11.72 7.48
N PHE A 118 13.06 -12.77 7.56
CA PHE A 118 13.35 -13.89 8.43
C PHE A 118 14.63 -14.61 7.97
N GLU A 119 15.58 -14.77 8.89
CA GLU A 119 16.78 -15.57 8.70
C GLU A 119 17.09 -16.40 9.96
N LYS A 120 17.35 -17.68 9.78
CA LYS A 120 17.67 -18.58 10.88
C LYS A 120 18.66 -19.65 10.47
N LYS A 121 19.74 -19.76 11.22
CA LYS A 121 20.68 -20.86 11.06
C LYS A 121 20.19 -22.09 11.83
N ILE A 122 19.86 -23.16 11.12
CA ILE A 122 19.38 -24.43 11.69
C ILE A 122 20.55 -25.33 12.08
N SER A 123 21.59 -25.40 11.21
CA SER A 123 22.82 -26.17 11.46
C SER A 123 24.00 -25.56 10.69
N ASN A 124 25.16 -26.21 10.68
CA ASN A 124 26.38 -25.63 10.06
C ASN A 124 26.22 -25.25 8.60
N ASN A 125 25.39 -25.95 7.81
CA ASN A 125 25.19 -25.71 6.37
C ASN A 125 23.70 -25.65 6.00
N VAL A 126 22.81 -25.49 7.00
CA VAL A 126 21.37 -25.41 6.76
C VAL A 126 20.84 -24.11 7.35
N TYR A 127 20.18 -23.36 6.52
CA TYR A 127 19.60 -22.07 6.85
C TYR A 127 18.13 -22.05 6.42
N GLU A 128 17.35 -21.23 7.07
CA GLU A 128 15.99 -20.90 6.71
C GLU A 128 15.95 -19.40 6.47
N PHE A 129 15.61 -19.00 5.24
CA PHE A 129 15.63 -17.61 4.80
C PHE A 129 14.29 -17.20 4.21
N SER A 130 13.91 -15.94 4.45
CA SER A 130 12.88 -15.31 3.64
C SER A 130 13.34 -15.20 2.20
N ALA A 131 12.45 -15.50 1.24
CA ALA A 131 12.71 -15.34 -0.18
C ALA A 131 12.92 -13.87 -0.60
N ARG A 132 12.61 -12.92 0.26
CA ARG A 132 12.79 -11.47 0.04
C ARG A 132 14.20 -10.97 0.36
N LEU A 133 15.05 -11.78 1.01
CA LEU A 133 16.42 -11.40 1.30
C LEU A 133 17.26 -11.27 0.03
N GLU A 134 18.06 -10.22 -0.03
CA GLU A 134 18.95 -9.96 -1.14
C GLU A 134 20.11 -10.98 -1.19
N ILE A 135 20.46 -11.42 -2.39
CA ILE A 135 21.51 -12.40 -2.63
C ILE A 135 22.87 -11.84 -2.17
N GLU A 136 23.15 -10.57 -2.47
CA GLU A 136 24.38 -9.91 -2.05
C GLU A 136 24.51 -9.92 -0.51
N TYR A 137 23.43 -9.63 0.20
CA TYR A 137 23.39 -9.70 1.68
C TYR A 137 23.65 -11.12 2.17
N LEU A 138 22.98 -12.14 1.62
CA LEU A 138 23.15 -13.54 2.00
C LEU A 138 24.58 -14.03 1.77
N ASN A 139 25.15 -13.68 0.61
CA ASN A 139 26.53 -14.03 0.28
C ASN A 139 27.52 -13.41 1.27
N LYS A 140 27.36 -12.13 1.62
CA LYS A 140 28.25 -11.42 2.56
C LYS A 140 28.09 -11.89 4.00
N SER A 141 26.85 -12.05 4.47
CA SER A 141 26.55 -12.32 5.89
C SER A 141 26.79 -13.78 6.28
N HIS A 142 26.55 -14.71 5.36
CA HIS A 142 26.63 -16.15 5.64
C HIS A 142 27.74 -16.88 4.88
N ASN A 143 28.60 -16.14 4.14
CA ASN A 143 29.66 -16.71 3.27
C ASN A 143 29.08 -17.75 2.29
N LEU A 144 27.92 -17.46 1.71
CA LEU A 144 27.34 -18.24 0.66
C LEU A 144 27.91 -17.81 -0.69
N TYR A 145 27.70 -18.64 -1.73
CA TYR A 145 28.13 -18.37 -3.10
C TYR A 145 26.95 -18.52 -4.04
N LEU A 146 25.84 -17.87 -3.70
CA LEU A 146 24.65 -17.84 -4.56
C LEU A 146 24.95 -17.03 -5.82
N PRO A 147 24.48 -17.48 -7.00
CA PRO A 147 24.66 -16.72 -8.24
C PRO A 147 24.02 -15.34 -8.15
N GLU A 148 24.75 -14.33 -8.60
CA GLU A 148 24.24 -12.96 -8.74
C GLU A 148 23.91 -12.72 -10.22
N GLY A 149 22.80 -12.02 -10.51
CA GLY A 149 22.33 -11.77 -11.87
C GLY A 149 21.83 -10.33 -12.05
N GLU A 150 21.79 -9.87 -13.32
CA GLU A 150 21.26 -8.52 -13.64
C GLU A 150 19.72 -8.46 -13.62
N THR A 151 19.04 -9.61 -13.53
CA THR A 151 17.58 -9.73 -13.66
C THR A 151 16.87 -10.06 -12.35
N TYR A 152 17.62 -10.26 -11.27
CA TYR A 152 17.08 -10.56 -9.95
C TYR A 152 18.06 -10.14 -8.86
N ASP A 153 17.53 -9.61 -7.74
CA ASP A 153 18.32 -9.18 -6.59
C ASP A 153 18.07 -10.05 -5.35
N THR A 154 16.89 -10.71 -5.26
CA THR A 154 16.46 -11.47 -4.09
C THR A 154 16.58 -12.99 -4.27
N LEU A 155 16.60 -13.73 -3.15
CA LEU A 155 16.60 -15.21 -3.17
C LEU A 155 15.36 -15.76 -3.91
N GLY A 156 14.19 -15.18 -3.74
CA GLY A 156 12.98 -15.54 -4.49
C GLY A 156 13.12 -15.27 -5.98
N GLY A 157 13.72 -14.15 -6.35
CA GLY A 157 14.03 -13.83 -7.75
C GLY A 157 14.95 -14.85 -8.40
N LEU A 158 16.03 -15.25 -7.72
CA LEU A 158 16.95 -16.31 -8.18
C LEU A 158 16.21 -17.64 -8.39
N ILE A 159 15.35 -18.04 -7.43
CA ILE A 159 14.59 -19.28 -7.52
C ILE A 159 13.66 -19.27 -8.74
N VAL A 160 12.88 -18.20 -8.91
CA VAL A 160 11.96 -18.05 -10.05
C VAL A 160 12.71 -17.98 -11.36
N PHE A 161 13.87 -17.32 -11.40
CA PHE A 161 14.72 -17.26 -12.59
C PHE A 161 15.25 -18.65 -12.99
N ASN A 162 15.64 -19.48 -12.01
CA ASN A 162 16.17 -20.84 -12.27
C ASN A 162 15.06 -21.82 -12.72
N GLU A 163 13.87 -21.73 -12.11
CA GLU A 163 12.76 -22.66 -12.35
C GLU A 163 11.80 -22.19 -13.46
N GLU A 164 11.90 -20.93 -13.91
CA GLU A 164 10.96 -20.28 -14.85
C GLU A 164 9.49 -20.28 -14.37
N GLN A 165 9.25 -20.60 -13.11
CA GLN A 165 7.93 -20.66 -12.47
C GLN A 165 8.04 -20.44 -10.96
N ILE A 166 6.90 -20.11 -10.31
CA ILE A 166 6.81 -20.05 -8.86
C ILE A 166 6.72 -21.49 -8.33
N PRO A 167 7.66 -21.94 -7.46
CA PRO A 167 7.63 -23.30 -6.93
C PRO A 167 6.45 -23.51 -5.97
N ASN A 168 6.04 -24.78 -5.83
CA ASN A 168 5.06 -25.16 -4.82
C ASN A 168 5.72 -25.33 -3.45
N ILE A 169 4.88 -25.43 -2.42
CA ILE A 169 5.35 -25.76 -1.08
C ILE A 169 6.02 -27.13 -1.08
N ASP A 170 7.16 -27.25 -0.42
CA ASP A 170 8.00 -28.46 -0.31
C ASP A 170 8.73 -28.88 -1.60
N ASP A 171 8.75 -28.04 -2.65
CA ASP A 171 9.61 -28.32 -3.81
C ASP A 171 11.10 -28.24 -3.43
N GLU A 172 11.89 -29.19 -3.93
CA GLU A 172 13.35 -29.18 -3.80
C GLU A 172 13.97 -28.66 -5.10
N ILE A 173 14.75 -27.58 -4.99
CA ILE A 173 15.35 -26.89 -6.13
C ILE A 173 16.87 -26.94 -5.99
N GLN A 174 17.54 -27.35 -7.04
CA GLN A 174 18.99 -27.34 -7.12
C GLN A 174 19.47 -26.15 -7.96
N ILE A 175 20.26 -25.27 -7.33
CA ILE A 175 20.86 -24.13 -8.02
C ILE A 175 22.33 -24.45 -8.28
N ASP A 176 22.69 -24.56 -9.55
CA ASP A 176 24.05 -24.77 -9.97
C ASP A 176 24.88 -23.47 -9.89
N LYS A 177 26.18 -23.61 -9.62
CA LYS A 177 27.12 -22.49 -9.50
C LYS A 177 27.50 -21.90 -10.84
#